data_d3aea2d334bbb3df305f745593f639ca
#
_entry.id   d3aea2d334bbb3df305f745593f639ca
#
_cell.length_a   1.000
_cell.length_b   1.000
_cell.length_c   1.000
_cell.angle_alpha   90.00
_cell.angle_beta   90.00
_cell.angle_gamma   90.00
#
_symmetry.space_group_name_H-M   'P 1'
#
loop_
_entity.id
_entity.type
_entity.pdbx_description
1 polymer ?
#
loop_
_entity_poly.entity_id
_entity_poly.type
_entity_poly.pdbx_seq_one_letter_code
_entity_poly.pdbx_strand_id
1 'polypeptide(L)'
;MRLTDEERAMLAGELGEPRRWAMDHMCKVGAMFDAEDLMPVTQAHMMVDPESVGEAGVRFLEGLAAHDETARRVAVPMITDPRGVDLDHYRPLGQTEAMADLERRTINALTRLGILMTNTCINYQTIMPPVRGEHVAYGDTGVVIYSNSVCGARSNFEGGPSALAAGLAGRTPRYGLHLDAKRRATKRYVVRHRPQGLMEWGALGAYVGRLAGSYWEVPVLEGIETVPGSDEMKHLGAAMASFGSTPLFLMVGISPEASTLAATGGVDLTAEEITSEDVRALVATYGSKGDPVDVV
;
A
#
# COMPACT_ATOMS: atom_id res chain seq x y z
N MET A 1 -12.87 -14.40 -16.43
CA MET A 1 -12.15 -14.82 -15.21
C MET A 1 -12.69 -16.17 -14.76
N ARG A 2 -11.80 -17.12 -14.43
CA ARG A 2 -12.18 -18.44 -13.90
C ARG A 2 -12.44 -18.32 -12.40
N LEU A 3 -13.52 -18.91 -11.92
CA LEU A 3 -13.85 -18.96 -10.50
C LEU A 3 -13.92 -20.41 -10.02
N THR A 4 -13.48 -20.66 -8.81
CA THR A 4 -13.69 -21.92 -8.09
C THR A 4 -15.16 -22.09 -7.67
N ASP A 5 -15.53 -23.26 -7.19
CA ASP A 5 -16.91 -23.50 -6.68
C ASP A 5 -17.22 -22.61 -5.48
N GLU A 6 -16.27 -22.46 -4.55
CA GLU A 6 -16.39 -21.57 -3.39
C GLU A 6 -16.58 -20.10 -3.80
N GLU A 7 -15.79 -19.62 -4.78
CA GLU A 7 -15.90 -18.25 -5.29
C GLU A 7 -17.24 -18.01 -5.99
N ARG A 8 -17.76 -19.00 -6.72
CA ARG A 8 -19.11 -18.96 -7.29
C ARG A 8 -20.19 -18.91 -6.21
N ALA A 9 -20.05 -19.70 -5.15
CA ALA A 9 -20.97 -19.69 -4.02
C ALA A 9 -20.98 -18.33 -3.29
N MET A 10 -19.79 -17.70 -3.09
CA MET A 10 -19.70 -16.34 -2.56
C MET A 10 -20.42 -15.34 -3.48
N LEU A 11 -20.15 -15.38 -4.78
CA LEU A 11 -20.75 -14.47 -5.77
C LEU A 11 -22.27 -14.66 -5.88
N ALA A 12 -22.76 -15.89 -5.73
CA ALA A 12 -24.19 -16.20 -5.69
C ALA A 12 -24.88 -15.75 -4.39
N GLY A 13 -24.11 -15.34 -3.36
CA GLY A 13 -24.64 -14.90 -2.07
C GLY A 13 -24.92 -16.01 -1.07
N GLU A 14 -24.52 -17.24 -1.36
CA GLU A 14 -24.72 -18.40 -0.47
C GLU A 14 -23.95 -18.27 0.86
N LEU A 15 -22.88 -17.48 0.87
CA LEU A 15 -22.07 -17.18 2.05
C LEU A 15 -22.36 -15.79 2.65
N GLY A 16 -23.48 -15.18 2.28
CA GLY A 16 -23.97 -13.91 2.79
C GLY A 16 -23.62 -12.70 1.92
N GLU A 17 -24.37 -11.63 2.10
CA GLU A 17 -24.25 -10.39 1.30
C GLU A 17 -22.88 -9.72 1.36
N PRO A 18 -22.18 -9.62 2.52
CA PRO A 18 -20.84 -9.02 2.55
C PRO A 18 -19.84 -9.74 1.63
N ARG A 19 -19.86 -11.07 1.58
CA ARG A 19 -18.99 -11.85 0.70
C ARG A 19 -19.44 -11.79 -0.76
N ARG A 20 -20.74 -11.71 -1.02
CA ARG A 20 -21.29 -11.49 -2.37
C ARG A 20 -20.78 -10.15 -2.94
N TRP A 21 -20.93 -9.08 -2.16
CA TRP A 21 -20.40 -7.76 -2.54
C TRP A 21 -18.91 -7.82 -2.81
N ALA A 22 -18.13 -8.42 -1.92
CA ALA A 22 -16.69 -8.56 -2.05
C ALA A 22 -16.31 -9.29 -3.36
N MET A 23 -16.94 -10.40 -3.65
CA MET A 23 -16.68 -11.18 -4.87
C MET A 23 -17.09 -10.44 -6.13
N ASP A 24 -18.24 -9.76 -6.14
CA ASP A 24 -18.67 -8.93 -7.28
C ASP A 24 -17.66 -7.82 -7.56
N HIS A 25 -17.18 -7.15 -6.49
CA HIS A 25 -16.13 -6.14 -6.60
C HIS A 25 -14.82 -6.71 -7.16
N MET A 26 -14.32 -7.83 -6.63
CA MET A 26 -13.10 -8.49 -7.11
C MET A 26 -13.24 -8.96 -8.56
N CYS A 27 -14.40 -9.45 -8.97
CA CYS A 27 -14.67 -9.82 -10.36
C CYS A 27 -14.59 -8.62 -11.30
N LYS A 28 -15.11 -7.47 -10.89
CA LYS A 28 -15.04 -6.22 -11.68
C LYS A 28 -13.60 -5.71 -11.82
N VAL A 29 -12.85 -5.69 -10.70
CA VAL A 29 -11.43 -5.32 -10.71
C VAL A 29 -10.64 -6.30 -11.59
N GLY A 30 -10.85 -7.60 -11.42
CA GLY A 30 -10.18 -8.62 -12.23
C GLY A 30 -10.47 -8.50 -13.71
N ALA A 31 -11.72 -8.19 -14.08
CA ALA A 31 -12.09 -7.95 -15.48
C ALA A 31 -11.41 -6.70 -16.06
N MET A 32 -11.24 -5.64 -15.26
CA MET A 32 -10.57 -4.40 -15.68
C MET A 32 -9.08 -4.61 -15.98
N PHE A 33 -8.42 -5.52 -15.27
CA PHE A 33 -7.00 -5.80 -15.39
C PHE A 33 -6.68 -7.14 -16.09
N ASP A 34 -7.65 -7.73 -16.80
CA ASP A 34 -7.52 -8.99 -17.53
C ASP A 34 -7.00 -10.16 -16.66
N ALA A 35 -7.38 -10.17 -15.39
CA ALA A 35 -7.01 -11.27 -14.50
C ALA A 35 -7.70 -12.57 -14.92
N GLU A 36 -6.93 -13.65 -15.05
CA GLU A 36 -7.47 -14.96 -15.44
C GLU A 36 -8.32 -15.59 -14.34
N ASP A 37 -7.94 -15.39 -13.08
CA ASP A 37 -8.57 -15.95 -11.88
C ASP A 37 -8.31 -15.08 -10.64
N LEU A 38 -8.79 -15.54 -9.50
CA LEU A 38 -8.48 -14.99 -8.19
C LEU A 38 -7.43 -15.87 -7.50
N MET A 39 -6.73 -15.28 -6.55
CA MET A 39 -5.75 -15.99 -5.74
C MET A 39 -5.95 -15.69 -4.25
N PRO A 40 -5.63 -16.63 -3.35
CA PRO A 40 -5.74 -16.39 -1.93
C PRO A 40 -4.73 -15.32 -1.48
N VAL A 41 -5.15 -14.51 -0.50
CA VAL A 41 -4.27 -13.60 0.25
C VAL A 41 -4.18 -14.06 1.69
N THR A 42 -3.04 -13.76 2.34
CA THR A 42 -2.80 -14.15 3.74
C THR A 42 -3.27 -13.08 4.72
N GLN A 43 -3.31 -11.82 4.28
CA GLN A 43 -3.71 -10.68 5.09
C GLN A 43 -4.11 -9.50 4.20
N ALA A 44 -4.85 -8.55 4.78
CA ALA A 44 -5.27 -7.34 4.10
C ALA A 44 -5.02 -6.09 4.97
N HIS A 45 -4.91 -4.94 4.31
CA HIS A 45 -4.74 -3.65 4.95
C HIS A 45 -5.55 -2.60 4.20
N MET A 46 -6.35 -1.81 4.89
CA MET A 46 -7.06 -0.69 4.28
C MET A 46 -6.80 0.61 5.05
N MET A 47 -6.61 1.68 4.31
CA MET A 47 -6.73 3.03 4.84
C MET A 47 -8.21 3.41 4.85
N VAL A 48 -8.72 3.80 6.01
CA VAL A 48 -10.09 4.26 6.19
C VAL A 48 -10.17 5.25 7.34
N ASP A 49 -10.67 6.43 7.04
CA ASP A 49 -10.96 7.49 7.99
C ASP A 49 -12.25 8.22 7.57
N PRO A 50 -12.97 8.85 8.53
CA PRO A 50 -14.23 9.53 8.23
C PRO A 50 -14.11 10.72 7.29
N GLU A 51 -12.93 11.35 7.23
CA GLU A 51 -12.70 12.50 6.35
C GLU A 51 -12.67 12.06 4.89
N SER A 52 -12.05 10.89 4.63
CA SER A 52 -11.97 10.32 3.27
C SER A 52 -13.27 9.68 2.81
N VAL A 53 -13.93 8.89 3.69
CA VAL A 53 -15.09 8.09 3.28
C VAL A 53 -16.43 8.80 3.51
N GLY A 54 -16.47 9.78 4.42
CA GLY A 54 -17.66 10.55 4.75
C GLY A 54 -18.82 9.70 5.27
N GLU A 55 -19.98 10.33 5.44
CA GLU A 55 -21.22 9.67 5.91
C GLU A 55 -21.62 8.47 5.03
N ALA A 56 -21.43 8.57 3.72
CA ALA A 56 -21.80 7.51 2.79
C ALA A 56 -20.95 6.26 2.99
N GLY A 57 -19.64 6.41 3.16
CA GLY A 57 -18.74 5.29 3.42
C GLY A 57 -18.98 4.66 4.79
N VAL A 58 -19.23 5.49 5.82
CA VAL A 58 -19.57 4.97 7.16
C VAL A 58 -20.85 4.15 7.12
N ARG A 59 -21.91 4.63 6.47
CA ARG A 59 -23.17 3.87 6.30
C ARG A 59 -22.96 2.57 5.52
N PHE A 60 -22.10 2.58 4.54
CA PHE A 60 -21.77 1.37 3.80
C PHE A 60 -21.10 0.33 4.71
N LEU A 61 -20.11 0.73 5.52
CA LEU A 61 -19.46 -0.15 6.51
C LEU A 61 -20.46 -0.67 7.55
N GLU A 62 -21.32 0.20 8.06
CA GLU A 62 -22.42 -0.19 8.98
C GLU A 62 -23.37 -1.20 8.34
N GLY A 63 -23.70 -1.03 7.07
CA GLY A 63 -24.53 -1.97 6.30
C GLY A 63 -23.90 -3.35 6.24
N LEU A 64 -22.61 -3.46 5.90
CA LEU A 64 -21.88 -4.73 5.92
C LEU A 64 -21.82 -5.31 7.33
N ALA A 65 -21.57 -4.48 8.34
CA ALA A 65 -21.45 -4.89 9.74
C ALA A 65 -22.80 -5.30 10.37
N ALA A 66 -23.94 -4.99 9.75
CA ALA A 66 -25.25 -5.35 10.24
C ALA A 66 -25.60 -6.83 10.01
N HIS A 67 -24.91 -7.53 9.12
CA HIS A 67 -25.15 -8.93 8.80
C HIS A 67 -24.70 -9.88 9.94
N ASP A 68 -25.08 -11.16 9.81
CA ASP A 68 -24.66 -12.20 10.76
C ASP A 68 -23.14 -12.31 10.85
N GLU A 69 -22.63 -12.67 12.02
CA GLU A 69 -21.20 -12.69 12.31
C GLU A 69 -20.39 -13.53 11.31
N THR A 70 -20.87 -14.69 10.96
CA THR A 70 -20.22 -15.60 9.99
C THR A 70 -20.11 -15.01 8.60
N ALA A 71 -21.10 -14.21 8.18
CA ALA A 71 -21.14 -13.58 6.87
C ALA A 71 -20.31 -12.29 6.80
N ARG A 72 -20.33 -11.47 7.86
CA ARG A 72 -19.67 -10.16 7.88
C ARG A 72 -18.19 -10.21 8.20
N ARG A 73 -17.74 -11.23 8.93
CA ARG A 73 -16.37 -11.28 9.43
C ARG A 73 -15.35 -11.47 8.30
N VAL A 74 -14.27 -10.68 8.32
CA VAL A 74 -13.17 -10.84 7.36
C VAL A 74 -12.61 -12.26 7.41
N ALA A 75 -12.28 -12.81 6.24
CA ALA A 75 -11.79 -14.17 6.08
C ALA A 75 -10.31 -14.33 6.41
N VAL A 76 -9.56 -13.23 6.35
CA VAL A 76 -8.13 -13.17 6.67
C VAL A 76 -7.87 -12.06 7.69
N PRO A 77 -6.78 -12.11 8.46
CA PRO A 77 -6.36 -11.00 9.30
C PRO A 77 -6.31 -9.70 8.49
N MET A 78 -6.94 -8.67 9.03
CA MET A 78 -7.01 -7.36 8.37
C MET A 78 -6.75 -6.25 9.39
N ILE A 79 -5.92 -5.30 9.02
CA ILE A 79 -5.54 -4.14 9.82
C ILE A 79 -5.88 -2.84 9.12
N THR A 80 -5.98 -1.75 9.89
CA THR A 80 -6.16 -0.40 9.35
C THR A 80 -5.09 0.56 9.89
N ASP A 81 -4.96 1.69 9.21
CA ASP A 81 -4.19 2.85 9.64
C ASP A 81 -4.76 3.52 10.89
N PRO A 82 -4.09 4.58 11.43
CA PRO A 82 -4.60 5.38 12.54
C PRO A 82 -5.97 5.96 12.23
N ARG A 83 -6.68 6.31 13.30
CA ARG A 83 -7.92 7.06 13.21
C ARG A 83 -7.67 8.50 12.73
N GLY A 84 -8.63 9.06 12.00
CA GLY A 84 -8.57 10.45 11.55
C GLY A 84 -8.90 11.47 12.65
N VAL A 85 -9.53 11.01 13.75
CA VAL A 85 -9.96 11.88 14.86
C VAL A 85 -9.35 11.39 16.18
N ASP A 86 -8.66 12.29 16.89
CA ASP A 86 -8.28 12.06 18.28
C ASP A 86 -9.52 12.23 19.18
N LEU A 87 -10.13 11.11 19.57
CA LEU A 87 -11.37 11.11 20.33
C LEU A 87 -11.25 11.72 21.74
N ASP A 88 -10.04 11.88 22.27
CA ASP A 88 -9.78 12.50 23.56
C ASP A 88 -9.51 14.01 23.44
N HIS A 89 -8.93 14.45 22.32
CA HIS A 89 -8.46 15.83 22.13
C HIS A 89 -9.01 16.53 20.86
N TYR A 90 -10.02 15.98 20.20
CA TYR A 90 -10.54 16.53 18.93
C TYR A 90 -10.99 18.00 19.03
N ARG A 91 -11.58 18.41 20.16
CA ARG A 91 -12.05 19.80 20.32
C ARG A 91 -10.93 20.84 20.34
N PRO A 92 -9.85 20.67 21.17
CA PRO A 92 -8.68 21.55 21.09
C PRO A 92 -8.01 21.57 19.71
N LEU A 93 -8.06 20.45 18.97
CA LEU A 93 -7.53 20.35 17.59
C LEU A 93 -8.47 20.94 16.52
N GLY A 94 -9.61 21.53 16.92
CA GLY A 94 -10.54 22.16 15.98
C GLY A 94 -11.45 21.20 15.23
N GLN A 95 -11.45 19.90 15.58
CA GLN A 95 -12.35 18.91 14.98
C GLN A 95 -13.73 18.98 15.67
N THR A 96 -14.78 18.65 14.90
CA THR A 96 -16.16 18.78 15.37
C THR A 96 -16.69 17.51 16.03
N GLU A 97 -17.76 17.66 16.85
CA GLU A 97 -18.47 16.51 17.41
C GLU A 97 -19.01 15.56 16.32
N ALA A 98 -19.47 16.11 15.19
CA ALA A 98 -19.94 15.31 14.07
C ALA A 98 -18.84 14.43 13.45
N MET A 99 -17.61 14.94 13.36
CA MET A 99 -16.45 14.14 12.92
C MET A 99 -16.14 13.05 13.96
N ALA A 100 -16.15 13.39 15.24
CA ALA A 100 -15.91 12.41 16.32
C ALA A 100 -16.99 11.30 16.35
N ASP A 101 -18.23 11.63 16.05
CA ASP A 101 -19.32 10.64 15.93
C ASP A 101 -19.15 9.73 14.71
N LEU A 102 -18.76 10.28 13.58
CA LEU A 102 -18.42 9.47 12.39
C LEU A 102 -17.28 8.52 12.70
N GLU A 103 -16.23 8.98 13.39
CA GLU A 103 -15.11 8.13 13.82
C GLU A 103 -15.57 6.97 14.71
N ARG A 104 -16.37 7.26 15.75
CA ARG A 104 -16.90 6.22 16.65
C ARG A 104 -17.72 5.17 15.92
N ARG A 105 -18.56 5.62 14.95
CA ARG A 105 -19.36 4.73 14.10
C ARG A 105 -18.47 3.87 13.21
N THR A 106 -17.44 4.46 12.60
CA THR A 106 -16.44 3.74 11.79
C THR A 106 -15.74 2.67 12.61
N ILE A 107 -15.22 3.02 13.79
CA ILE A 107 -14.57 2.08 14.72
C ILE A 107 -15.50 0.91 15.07
N ASN A 108 -16.76 1.20 15.39
CA ASN A 108 -17.73 0.17 15.72
C ASN A 108 -18.00 -0.78 14.54
N ALA A 109 -18.17 -0.23 13.34
CA ALA A 109 -18.39 -1.04 12.14
C ALA A 109 -17.19 -1.95 11.83
N LEU A 110 -15.96 -1.39 11.84
CA LEU A 110 -14.73 -2.14 11.61
C LEU A 110 -14.50 -3.24 12.65
N THR A 111 -14.75 -2.95 13.92
CA THR A 111 -14.67 -3.93 15.01
C THR A 111 -15.62 -5.10 14.78
N ARG A 112 -16.87 -4.82 14.37
CA ARG A 112 -17.86 -5.85 14.06
C ARG A 112 -17.50 -6.70 12.83
N LEU A 113 -16.80 -6.10 11.86
CA LEU A 113 -16.24 -6.81 10.70
C LEU A 113 -15.02 -7.67 11.09
N GLY A 114 -14.46 -7.51 12.29
CA GLY A 114 -13.28 -8.23 12.76
C GLY A 114 -11.97 -7.64 12.28
N ILE A 115 -11.96 -6.36 11.90
CA ILE A 115 -10.79 -5.63 11.44
C ILE A 115 -10.09 -5.01 12.65
N LEU A 116 -8.77 -5.19 12.75
CA LEU A 116 -7.95 -4.68 13.83
C LEU A 116 -7.50 -3.24 13.53
N MET A 117 -7.88 -2.30 14.38
CA MET A 117 -7.39 -0.94 14.34
C MET A 117 -6.08 -0.85 15.11
N THR A 118 -5.00 -0.55 14.39
CA THR A 118 -3.65 -0.57 14.96
C THR A 118 -3.19 0.80 15.45
N ASN A 119 -3.89 1.87 15.10
CA ASN A 119 -3.59 3.26 15.48
C ASN A 119 -2.16 3.71 15.12
N THR A 120 -1.58 3.14 14.08
CA THR A 120 -0.26 3.52 13.55
C THR A 120 -0.21 3.34 12.05
N CYS A 121 0.43 4.28 11.33
CA CYS A 121 0.71 4.19 9.89
C CYS A 121 1.86 3.23 9.55
N ILE A 122 2.52 2.63 10.53
CA ILE A 122 3.62 1.67 10.31
C ILE A 122 3.27 0.26 10.80
N ASN A 123 1.99 -0.07 10.82
CA ASN A 123 1.46 -1.36 11.27
C ASN A 123 2.04 -2.55 10.50
N TYR A 124 2.28 -2.40 9.20
CA TYR A 124 2.92 -3.37 8.31
C TYR A 124 4.41 -3.59 8.60
N GLN A 125 5.05 -2.71 9.37
CA GLN A 125 6.44 -2.82 9.80
C GLN A 125 6.55 -3.36 11.23
N THR A 126 5.59 -3.02 12.09
CA THR A 126 5.70 -3.22 13.54
C THR A 126 4.73 -4.24 14.11
N ILE A 127 3.51 -4.36 13.57
CA ILE A 127 2.43 -5.17 14.15
C ILE A 127 2.19 -6.44 13.33
N MET A 128 2.05 -6.31 12.00
CA MET A 128 1.74 -7.44 11.13
C MET A 128 2.55 -7.36 9.82
N PRO A 129 3.89 -7.47 9.88
CA PRO A 129 4.71 -7.45 8.69
C PRO A 129 4.46 -8.71 7.85
N PRO A 130 4.29 -8.56 6.53
CA PRO A 130 4.21 -9.71 5.65
C PRO A 130 5.58 -10.36 5.47
N VAL A 131 5.61 -11.65 5.14
CA VAL A 131 6.85 -12.35 4.85
C VAL A 131 7.07 -12.52 3.35
N ARG A 132 8.30 -12.83 2.98
CA ARG A 132 8.70 -12.98 1.58
C ARG A 132 7.84 -14.02 0.86
N GLY A 133 7.30 -13.63 -0.29
CA GLY A 133 6.48 -14.48 -1.15
C GLY A 133 5.00 -14.51 -0.79
N GLU A 134 4.59 -13.94 0.34
CA GLU A 134 3.16 -13.82 0.65
C GLU A 134 2.44 -12.93 -0.36
N HIS A 135 1.23 -13.33 -0.73
CA HIS A 135 0.28 -12.49 -1.45
C HIS A 135 -0.63 -11.80 -0.43
N VAL A 136 -0.62 -10.48 -0.45
CA VAL A 136 -1.39 -9.64 0.48
C VAL A 136 -2.21 -8.61 -0.31
N ALA A 137 -3.27 -8.08 0.27
CA ALA A 137 -4.10 -7.04 -0.35
C ALA A 137 -4.00 -5.76 0.47
N TYR A 138 -3.07 -4.89 0.09
CA TYR A 138 -2.72 -3.71 0.86
C TYR A 138 -3.11 -2.41 0.16
N GLY A 139 -3.70 -1.50 0.89
CA GLY A 139 -4.35 -0.30 0.39
C GLY A 139 -3.78 1.02 0.91
N ASP A 140 -2.48 1.21 0.92
CA ASP A 140 -1.81 2.49 1.08
C ASP A 140 -0.46 2.47 0.35
N THR A 141 -0.03 3.61 -0.17
CA THR A 141 1.17 3.70 -1.00
C THR A 141 2.44 3.28 -0.28
N GLY A 142 2.66 3.79 0.93
CA GLY A 142 3.82 3.45 1.76
C GLY A 142 3.82 1.99 2.18
N VAL A 143 2.65 1.47 2.52
CA VAL A 143 2.43 0.07 2.90
C VAL A 143 2.79 -0.88 1.75
N VAL A 144 2.29 -0.60 0.56
CA VAL A 144 2.48 -1.46 -0.62
C VAL A 144 3.93 -1.48 -1.07
N ILE A 145 4.56 -0.32 -1.24
CA ILE A 145 5.94 -0.28 -1.73
C ILE A 145 6.93 -0.88 -0.72
N TYR A 146 6.70 -0.69 0.59
CA TYR A 146 7.49 -1.32 1.64
C TYR A 146 7.33 -2.85 1.62
N SER A 147 6.10 -3.33 1.60
CA SER A 147 5.80 -4.77 1.58
C SER A 147 6.41 -5.46 0.36
N ASN A 148 6.31 -4.85 -0.81
CA ASN A 148 6.89 -5.37 -2.03
C ASN A 148 8.43 -5.34 -2.03
N SER A 149 9.03 -4.21 -1.65
CA SER A 149 10.46 -3.94 -1.87
C SER A 149 11.34 -4.36 -0.71
N VAL A 150 10.83 -4.27 0.53
CA VAL A 150 11.57 -4.56 1.76
C VAL A 150 11.25 -5.94 2.29
N CYS A 151 9.97 -6.31 2.35
CA CYS A 151 9.55 -7.63 2.82
C CYS A 151 9.63 -8.71 1.72
N GLY A 152 9.57 -8.33 0.44
CA GLY A 152 9.48 -9.26 -0.68
C GLY A 152 8.12 -9.97 -0.76
N ALA A 153 7.09 -9.36 -0.18
CA ALA A 153 5.69 -9.77 -0.35
C ALA A 153 5.14 -9.25 -1.68
N ARG A 154 3.89 -9.54 -1.97
CA ARG A 154 3.25 -9.24 -3.26
C ARG A 154 1.90 -8.58 -3.05
N SER A 155 1.80 -7.31 -3.43
CA SER A 155 0.57 -6.54 -3.40
C SER A 155 0.51 -5.58 -4.58
N ASN A 156 -0.66 -5.39 -5.14
CA ASN A 156 -0.95 -4.21 -5.93
C ASN A 156 -1.31 -3.04 -4.99
N PHE A 157 -1.46 -1.82 -5.51
CA PHE A 157 -2.16 -0.76 -4.78
C PHE A 157 -3.65 -1.08 -4.77
N GLU A 158 -4.13 -1.63 -3.67
CA GLU A 158 -5.56 -1.84 -3.48
C GLU A 158 -6.20 -0.53 -3.00
N GLY A 159 -7.27 -0.10 -3.65
CA GLY A 159 -8.10 0.96 -3.08
C GLY A 159 -8.81 0.46 -1.82
N GLY A 160 -9.28 1.35 -0.95
CA GLY A 160 -10.00 0.96 0.28
C GLY A 160 -11.08 -0.10 0.06
N PRO A 161 -11.99 0.07 -0.94
CA PRO A 161 -12.99 -0.96 -1.26
C PRO A 161 -12.39 -2.30 -1.71
N SER A 162 -11.30 -2.30 -2.50
CA SER A 162 -10.64 -3.53 -2.95
C SER A 162 -9.95 -4.26 -1.80
N ALA A 163 -9.26 -3.53 -0.91
CA ALA A 163 -8.65 -4.10 0.29
C ALA A 163 -9.71 -4.71 1.23
N LEU A 164 -10.84 -4.03 1.44
CA LEU A 164 -11.96 -4.55 2.23
C LEU A 164 -12.56 -5.81 1.60
N ALA A 165 -12.79 -5.78 0.29
CA ALA A 165 -13.31 -6.93 -0.44
C ALA A 165 -12.36 -8.12 -0.36
N ALA A 166 -11.06 -7.89 -0.52
CA ALA A 166 -10.05 -8.93 -0.34
C ALA A 166 -10.03 -9.49 1.09
N GLY A 167 -10.16 -8.63 2.09
CA GLY A 167 -10.29 -9.05 3.49
C GLY A 167 -11.50 -9.94 3.75
N LEU A 168 -12.66 -9.57 3.19
CA LEU A 168 -13.92 -10.32 3.34
C LEU A 168 -13.92 -11.65 2.56
N ALA A 169 -13.34 -11.66 1.34
CA ALA A 169 -13.31 -12.85 0.49
C ALA A 169 -12.09 -13.74 0.72
N GLY A 170 -11.02 -13.21 1.33
CA GLY A 170 -9.72 -13.88 1.45
C GLY A 170 -9.00 -14.04 0.12
N ARG A 171 -9.33 -13.23 -0.89
CA ARG A 171 -8.85 -13.37 -2.26
C ARG A 171 -8.63 -12.01 -2.93
N THR A 172 -7.75 -11.98 -3.93
CA THR A 172 -7.55 -10.83 -4.82
C THR A 172 -7.38 -11.31 -6.27
N PRO A 173 -7.69 -10.48 -7.28
CA PRO A 173 -7.43 -10.84 -8.68
C PRO A 173 -5.93 -11.05 -8.95
N ARG A 174 -5.61 -12.06 -9.74
CA ARG A 174 -4.24 -12.39 -10.12
C ARG A 174 -3.77 -11.52 -11.27
N TYR A 175 -3.27 -10.34 -10.96
CA TYR A 175 -2.69 -9.41 -11.94
C TYR A 175 -1.54 -8.60 -11.32
N GLY A 176 -0.91 -7.75 -12.12
CA GLY A 176 0.08 -6.78 -11.67
C GLY A 176 1.22 -7.44 -10.89
N LEU A 177 1.56 -6.89 -9.73
CA LEU A 177 2.69 -7.34 -8.91
C LEU A 177 2.49 -8.69 -8.21
N HIS A 178 1.35 -9.32 -8.35
CA HIS A 178 1.17 -10.72 -7.98
C HIS A 178 1.87 -11.68 -8.95
N LEU A 179 2.22 -11.22 -10.16
CA LEU A 179 2.86 -12.01 -11.22
C LEU A 179 4.38 -11.76 -11.25
N ASP A 180 5.18 -12.83 -11.28
CA ASP A 180 6.66 -12.73 -11.35
C ASP A 180 7.13 -11.88 -12.54
N ALA A 181 6.48 -12.02 -13.69
CA ALA A 181 6.84 -11.27 -14.89
C ALA A 181 6.69 -9.75 -14.74
N LYS A 182 5.81 -9.29 -13.85
CA LYS A 182 5.54 -7.86 -13.59
C LYS A 182 6.42 -7.27 -12.49
N ARG A 183 7.25 -8.09 -11.85
CA ARG A 183 8.18 -7.68 -10.79
C ARG A 183 9.62 -7.52 -11.31
N ARG A 184 9.84 -7.73 -12.60
CA ARG A 184 11.17 -7.54 -13.21
C ARG A 184 11.45 -6.05 -13.39
N ALA A 185 12.73 -5.68 -13.25
CA ALA A 185 13.18 -4.31 -13.47
C ALA A 185 12.81 -3.82 -14.90
N THR A 186 12.34 -2.60 -14.98
CA THR A 186 12.01 -1.91 -16.25
C THR A 186 12.85 -0.64 -16.44
N LYS A 187 13.39 -0.08 -15.35
CA LYS A 187 14.29 1.07 -15.32
C LYS A 187 15.51 0.74 -14.49
N ARG A 188 16.70 1.22 -14.89
CA ARG A 188 17.95 0.95 -14.18
C ARG A 188 18.66 2.24 -13.85
N TYR A 189 18.96 2.43 -12.56
CA TYR A 189 19.62 3.61 -12.03
C TYR A 189 20.89 3.25 -11.27
N VAL A 190 22.00 3.93 -11.61
CA VAL A 190 23.27 3.85 -10.88
C VAL A 190 23.36 5.04 -9.94
N VAL A 191 23.17 4.79 -8.65
CA VAL A 191 23.15 5.84 -7.63
C VAL A 191 24.59 6.18 -7.21
N ARG A 192 24.98 7.43 -7.45
CA ARG A 192 26.26 8.03 -7.01
C ARG A 192 26.08 8.94 -5.80
N HIS A 193 24.85 9.18 -5.40
CA HIS A 193 24.51 9.91 -4.19
C HIS A 193 24.64 9.01 -2.97
N ARG A 194 25.20 9.56 -1.88
CA ARG A 194 25.35 8.88 -0.58
C ARG A 194 24.45 9.58 0.44
N PRO A 195 23.21 9.12 0.62
CA PRO A 195 22.26 9.76 1.53
C PRO A 195 22.78 9.80 2.97
N GLN A 196 22.63 10.96 3.60
CA GLN A 196 22.95 11.20 5.00
C GLN A 196 21.65 11.45 5.77
N GLY A 197 21.17 10.43 6.48
CA GLY A 197 19.92 10.50 7.24
C GLY A 197 18.64 10.41 6.40
N LEU A 198 17.51 10.34 7.08
CA LEU A 198 16.20 10.03 6.49
C LEU A 198 15.78 11.00 5.39
N MET A 199 16.04 12.30 5.58
CA MET A 199 15.63 13.34 4.61
C MET A 199 16.25 13.11 3.23
N GLU A 200 17.54 12.76 3.15
CA GLU A 200 18.20 12.53 1.86
C GLU A 200 17.75 11.19 1.22
N TRP A 201 17.43 10.19 2.02
CA TRP A 201 16.80 8.96 1.51
C TRP A 201 15.42 9.25 0.90
N GLY A 202 14.62 10.11 1.56
CA GLY A 202 13.35 10.57 1.00
C GLY A 202 13.54 11.37 -0.28
N ALA A 203 14.53 12.27 -0.34
CA ALA A 203 14.84 13.05 -1.52
C ALA A 203 15.28 12.17 -2.71
N LEU A 204 16.12 11.17 -2.46
CA LEU A 204 16.49 10.16 -3.47
C LEU A 204 15.26 9.39 -3.96
N GLY A 205 14.39 8.97 -3.04
CA GLY A 205 13.14 8.29 -3.38
C GLY A 205 12.23 9.15 -4.25
N ALA A 206 12.05 10.42 -3.90
CA ALA A 206 11.27 11.37 -4.69
C ALA A 206 11.84 11.56 -6.11
N TYR A 207 13.18 11.66 -6.22
CA TYR A 207 13.84 11.79 -7.52
C TYR A 207 13.63 10.56 -8.40
N VAL A 208 13.91 9.35 -7.86
CA VAL A 208 13.69 8.08 -8.58
C VAL A 208 12.22 7.91 -8.97
N GLY A 209 11.30 8.23 -8.06
CA GLY A 209 9.87 8.17 -8.34
C GLY A 209 9.47 9.03 -9.53
N ARG A 210 9.97 10.27 -9.60
CA ARG A 210 9.74 11.16 -10.76
C ARG A 210 10.29 10.60 -12.06
N LEU A 211 11.48 10.01 -12.04
CA LEU A 211 12.08 9.40 -13.22
C LEU A 211 11.32 8.15 -13.68
N ALA A 212 10.87 7.33 -12.74
CA ALA A 212 10.05 6.15 -13.04
C ALA A 212 8.68 6.58 -13.59
N GLY A 213 7.97 7.46 -12.89
CA GLY A 213 6.79 8.18 -13.36
C GLY A 213 5.55 7.34 -13.66
N SER A 214 5.52 6.08 -13.24
CA SER A 214 4.40 5.17 -13.55
C SER A 214 4.29 4.03 -12.55
N TYR A 215 3.05 3.61 -12.28
CA TYR A 215 2.74 2.40 -11.52
C TYR A 215 3.36 1.12 -12.12
N TRP A 216 3.53 1.08 -13.44
CA TRP A 216 4.00 -0.12 -14.14
C TRP A 216 5.52 -0.20 -14.24
N GLU A 217 6.23 0.84 -13.80
CA GLU A 217 7.67 0.86 -13.80
C GLU A 217 8.25 0.29 -12.50
N VAL A 218 9.26 -0.55 -12.65
CA VAL A 218 10.00 -1.16 -11.54
C VAL A 218 11.44 -0.70 -11.62
N PRO A 219 11.84 0.34 -10.87
CA PRO A 219 13.20 0.81 -10.84
C PRO A 219 14.11 -0.18 -10.11
N VAL A 220 15.26 -0.51 -10.70
CA VAL A 220 16.38 -1.16 -10.01
C VAL A 220 17.47 -0.15 -9.71
N LEU A 221 17.88 -0.11 -8.45
CA LEU A 221 18.93 0.76 -7.92
C LEU A 221 20.20 -0.05 -7.67
N GLU A 222 21.32 0.38 -8.23
CA GLU A 222 22.64 -0.16 -7.95
C GLU A 222 23.62 0.94 -7.55
N GLY A 223 24.78 0.57 -7.00
CA GLY A 223 25.78 1.54 -6.55
C GLY A 223 25.49 2.14 -5.16
N ILE A 224 24.55 1.58 -4.43
CA ILE A 224 24.27 1.97 -3.04
C ILE A 224 25.43 1.52 -2.15
N GLU A 225 26.19 2.48 -1.65
CA GLU A 225 27.36 2.22 -0.80
C GLU A 225 27.03 2.19 0.70
N THR A 226 26.03 2.98 1.11
CA THR A 226 25.54 2.97 2.49
C THR A 226 24.33 2.06 2.57
N VAL A 227 24.45 0.95 3.29
CA VAL A 227 23.34 0.00 3.47
C VAL A 227 22.25 0.67 4.32
N PRO A 228 21.04 0.89 3.78
CA PRO A 228 19.95 1.49 4.54
C PRO A 228 19.37 0.51 5.55
N GLY A 229 18.90 1.03 6.67
CA GLY A 229 18.02 0.31 7.57
C GLY A 229 16.56 0.30 7.08
N SER A 230 15.70 -0.29 7.89
CA SER A 230 14.26 -0.40 7.60
C SER A 230 13.60 0.97 7.43
N ASP A 231 13.96 1.94 8.26
CA ASP A 231 13.35 3.27 8.25
C ASP A 231 13.77 4.09 7.02
N GLU A 232 15.04 3.98 6.61
CA GLU A 232 15.55 4.60 5.39
C GLU A 232 14.88 4.00 4.16
N MET A 233 14.75 2.68 4.09
CA MET A 233 14.07 2.01 2.97
C MET A 233 12.58 2.36 2.93
N LYS A 234 11.93 2.45 4.09
CA LYS A 234 10.54 2.90 4.20
C LYS A 234 10.37 4.32 3.70
N HIS A 235 11.26 5.24 4.12
CA HIS A 235 11.17 6.64 3.75
C HIS A 235 11.47 6.86 2.25
N LEU A 236 12.50 6.21 1.72
CA LEU A 236 12.78 6.17 0.28
C LEU A 236 11.59 5.64 -0.52
N GLY A 237 11.03 4.51 -0.11
CA GLY A 237 9.89 3.89 -0.80
C GLY A 237 8.64 4.76 -0.76
N ALA A 238 8.28 5.32 0.41
CA ALA A 238 7.12 6.18 0.55
C ALA A 238 7.22 7.43 -0.33
N ALA A 239 8.39 8.07 -0.38
CA ALA A 239 8.63 9.21 -1.27
C ALA A 239 8.57 8.78 -2.75
N MET A 240 9.15 7.64 -3.10
CA MET A 240 9.11 7.12 -4.48
C MET A 240 7.68 6.84 -4.94
N ALA A 241 6.85 6.23 -4.10
CA ALA A 241 5.45 5.99 -4.38
C ALA A 241 4.66 7.30 -4.53
N SER A 242 4.88 8.26 -3.64
CA SER A 242 4.18 9.55 -3.67
C SER A 242 4.53 10.41 -4.89
N PHE A 243 5.77 10.37 -5.34
CA PHE A 243 6.24 11.20 -6.46
C PHE A 243 6.12 10.53 -7.84
N GLY A 244 5.97 9.20 -7.89
CA GLY A 244 5.97 8.47 -9.16
C GLY A 244 4.95 7.34 -9.26
N SER A 245 4.10 7.14 -8.26
CA SER A 245 3.16 6.01 -8.19
C SER A 245 3.84 4.63 -8.23
N THR A 246 5.13 4.56 -7.94
CA THR A 246 5.94 3.34 -8.02
C THR A 246 5.59 2.37 -6.89
N PRO A 247 5.15 1.14 -7.17
CA PRO A 247 4.70 0.21 -6.14
C PRO A 247 5.77 -0.79 -5.69
N LEU A 248 6.92 -0.83 -6.38
CA LEU A 248 8.03 -1.76 -6.15
C LEU A 248 9.33 -1.11 -6.63
N PHE A 249 10.37 -1.12 -5.80
CA PHE A 249 11.75 -0.88 -6.22
C PHE A 249 12.62 -2.08 -5.86
N LEU A 250 13.70 -2.27 -6.60
CA LEU A 250 14.68 -3.32 -6.42
C LEU A 250 16.04 -2.68 -6.13
N MET A 251 16.60 -2.93 -4.95
CA MET A 251 17.92 -2.41 -4.56
C MET A 251 18.91 -3.56 -4.52
N VAL A 252 19.88 -3.54 -5.45
CA VAL A 252 20.82 -4.65 -5.66
C VAL A 252 21.63 -4.96 -4.39
N GLY A 253 21.62 -6.22 -3.98
CA GLY A 253 22.28 -6.70 -2.77
C GLY A 253 21.53 -6.42 -1.46
N ILE A 254 20.36 -5.74 -1.51
CA ILE A 254 19.61 -5.32 -0.32
C ILE A 254 18.16 -5.83 -0.37
N SER A 255 17.40 -5.51 -1.42
CA SER A 255 16.01 -6.01 -1.53
C SER A 255 15.97 -7.53 -1.69
N PRO A 256 14.97 -8.22 -1.11
CA PRO A 256 14.90 -9.70 -1.12
C PRO A 256 14.90 -10.34 -2.52
N GLU A 257 14.40 -9.63 -3.53
CA GLU A 257 14.34 -10.11 -4.92
C GLU A 257 15.50 -9.61 -5.79
N ALA A 258 16.44 -8.84 -5.22
CA ALA A 258 17.54 -8.18 -5.93
C ALA A 258 18.92 -8.61 -5.41
N SER A 259 19.14 -9.90 -5.18
CA SER A 259 20.44 -10.41 -4.72
C SER A 259 21.61 -10.05 -5.68
N THR A 260 21.30 -9.94 -6.97
CA THR A 260 22.21 -9.44 -8.02
C THR A 260 21.39 -8.66 -9.05
N LEU A 261 22.04 -7.85 -9.87
CA LEU A 261 21.38 -7.18 -11.01
C LEU A 261 20.73 -8.19 -11.97
N ALA A 262 21.38 -9.34 -12.20
CA ALA A 262 20.84 -10.41 -13.04
C ALA A 262 19.53 -10.99 -12.48
N ALA A 263 19.42 -11.14 -11.15
CA ALA A 263 18.19 -11.62 -10.52
C ALA A 263 17.00 -10.70 -10.77
N THR A 264 17.22 -9.39 -10.87
CA THR A 264 16.17 -8.42 -11.15
C THR A 264 15.71 -8.40 -12.61
N GLY A 265 16.48 -8.99 -13.53
CA GLY A 265 16.26 -8.87 -14.97
C GLY A 265 16.71 -7.55 -15.58
N GLY A 266 17.44 -6.72 -14.85
CA GLY A 266 17.85 -5.38 -15.27
C GLY A 266 19.18 -5.30 -16.03
N VAL A 267 19.83 -6.43 -16.32
CA VAL A 267 21.18 -6.44 -16.94
C VAL A 267 21.22 -5.70 -18.27
N ASP A 268 20.23 -5.94 -19.13
CA ASP A 268 20.16 -5.39 -20.49
C ASP A 268 19.55 -3.98 -20.54
N LEU A 269 19.10 -3.44 -19.40
CA LEU A 269 18.55 -2.10 -19.36
C LEU A 269 19.68 -1.04 -19.42
N THR A 270 19.44 0.01 -20.16
CA THR A 270 20.32 1.18 -20.18
C THR A 270 20.35 1.80 -18.79
N ALA A 271 21.55 2.00 -18.24
CA ALA A 271 21.73 2.60 -16.95
C ALA A 271 21.70 4.13 -17.05
N GLU A 272 20.96 4.77 -16.13
CA GLU A 272 20.97 6.21 -15.93
C GLU A 272 21.66 6.51 -14.59
N GLU A 273 22.59 7.45 -14.56
CA GLU A 273 23.26 7.83 -13.31
C GLU A 273 22.45 8.86 -12.54
N ILE A 274 22.39 8.71 -11.21
CA ILE A 274 21.80 9.67 -10.27
C ILE A 274 22.89 10.22 -9.39
N THR A 275 23.16 11.52 -9.53
CA THR A 275 24.21 12.22 -8.79
C THR A 275 23.66 12.96 -7.57
N SER A 276 24.56 13.42 -6.69
CA SER A 276 24.16 14.29 -5.59
C SER A 276 23.65 15.66 -6.04
N GLU A 277 24.04 16.11 -7.24
CA GLU A 277 23.56 17.37 -7.82
C GLU A 277 22.09 17.23 -8.24
N ASP A 278 21.73 16.11 -8.88
CA ASP A 278 20.35 15.81 -9.29
C ASP A 278 19.40 15.82 -8.12
N VAL A 279 19.75 15.12 -7.03
CA VAL A 279 18.92 15.06 -5.82
C VAL A 279 18.79 16.44 -5.17
N ARG A 280 19.89 17.20 -5.07
CA ARG A 280 19.87 18.57 -4.53
C ARG A 280 19.06 19.51 -5.40
N ALA A 281 19.16 19.42 -6.73
CA ALA A 281 18.37 20.22 -7.64
C ALA A 281 16.86 19.98 -7.46
N LEU A 282 16.45 18.71 -7.24
CA LEU A 282 15.06 18.40 -6.91
C LEU A 282 14.64 19.09 -5.60
N VAL A 283 15.43 18.93 -4.52
CA VAL A 283 15.10 19.51 -3.21
C VAL A 283 14.98 21.04 -3.33
N ALA A 284 15.86 21.68 -4.10
CA ALA A 284 15.84 23.13 -4.31
C ALA A 284 14.54 23.64 -4.96
N THR A 285 13.82 22.78 -5.71
CA THR A 285 12.50 23.16 -6.28
C THR A 285 11.42 23.34 -5.21
N TYR A 286 11.62 22.76 -4.02
CA TYR A 286 10.72 22.85 -2.87
C TYR A 286 11.25 23.75 -1.76
N GLY A 287 12.39 24.43 -2.00
CA GLY A 287 12.97 25.37 -1.05
C GLY A 287 11.95 26.43 -0.63
N SER A 288 11.87 26.71 0.67
CA SER A 288 10.95 27.68 1.23
C SER A 288 11.15 29.05 0.56
N LYS A 289 10.13 29.59 -0.03
CA LYS A 289 10.09 31.01 -0.45
C LYS A 289 9.80 31.93 0.75
N GLY A 290 10.19 31.48 1.95
CA GLY A 290 10.50 32.33 3.07
C GLY A 290 9.38 33.10 3.72
N ASP A 291 8.12 32.68 3.66
CA ASP A 291 7.13 33.19 4.62
C ASP A 291 7.39 32.52 5.99
N PRO A 292 7.65 33.30 7.04
CA PRO A 292 7.83 32.74 8.37
C PRO A 292 6.58 32.00 8.81
N VAL A 293 6.75 30.76 9.31
CA VAL A 293 5.67 29.99 9.93
C VAL A 293 5.69 30.30 11.40
N ASP A 294 4.62 30.87 11.94
CA ASP A 294 4.52 31.21 13.35
C ASP A 294 4.37 29.99 14.27
N VAL A 295 3.86 28.89 13.73
CA VAL A 295 3.71 27.59 14.44
C VAL A 295 3.85 26.45 13.46
N VAL A 296 4.55 25.40 13.86
CA VAL A 296 4.57 24.10 13.20
C VAL A 296 3.87 23.08 14.10
#